data_28bb8aea7eede0e97d2a09a7fea015ee
#
_entry.id   28bb8aea7eede0e97d2a09a7fea015ee
#
_cell.length_a   1.000
_cell.length_b   1.000
_cell.length_c   1.000
_cell.angle_alpha   90.00
_cell.angle_beta   90.00
_cell.angle_gamma   90.00
#
_symmetry.space_group_name_H-M   'P 1'
#
loop_
_entity.id
_entity.type
_entity.pdbx_description
1 polymer ?
#
loop_
_entity_poly.entity_id
_entity_poly.type
_entity_poly.pdbx_seq_one_letter_code
_entity_poly.pdbx_strand_id
1 'polypeptide(L)'
;MMWFADKLKARQRGAVLVEMALVTPILLVLLLVTADLSRAFIEHNTVTKAVRNGARYVAANAFEGTTGLVNVDATLRTETQNLVVYGSTTPPGGASPIVPGLTLANITVVQIAGTDDIAVSATYALGGLLGPVLPINFYSGNTISAARTLRATVTMRAL
;
A
#
# COMPACT_ATOMS: atom_id res chain seq x y z
N MET A 1 -39.46 -40.63 30.75
CA MET A 1 -38.66 -39.45 31.13
C MET A 1 -37.53 -39.11 30.14
N MET A 2 -36.92 -40.07 29.42
CA MET A 2 -35.85 -39.85 28.42
C MET A 2 -36.29 -39.07 27.16
N TRP A 3 -37.51 -39.25 26.69
CA TRP A 3 -37.99 -38.63 25.42
C TRP A 3 -38.11 -37.07 25.49
N PHE A 4 -38.37 -36.49 26.65
CA PHE A 4 -38.38 -35.03 26.84
C PHE A 4 -36.96 -34.42 26.82
N ALA A 5 -35.96 -35.16 27.33
CA ALA A 5 -34.59 -34.72 27.36
C ALA A 5 -33.98 -34.59 25.93
N ASP A 6 -34.35 -35.50 25.02
CA ASP A 6 -33.86 -35.46 23.62
C ASP A 6 -34.49 -34.31 22.82
N LYS A 7 -35.76 -33.97 23.05
CA LYS A 7 -36.39 -32.80 22.43
C LYS A 7 -35.79 -31.47 22.89
N LEU A 8 -35.40 -31.38 24.16
CA LEU A 8 -34.76 -30.18 24.70
C LEU A 8 -33.36 -30.01 24.13
N LYS A 9 -32.57 -31.09 23.97
CA LYS A 9 -31.25 -31.07 23.32
C LYS A 9 -31.33 -30.68 21.85
N ALA A 10 -32.33 -31.19 21.12
CA ALA A 10 -32.51 -30.82 19.71
C ALA A 10 -32.87 -29.34 19.54
N ARG A 11 -33.70 -28.78 20.44
CA ARG A 11 -34.09 -27.37 20.45
C ARG A 11 -32.89 -26.43 20.78
N GLN A 12 -32.03 -26.86 21.71
CA GLN A 12 -30.81 -26.13 22.06
C GLN A 12 -29.80 -26.10 20.88
N ARG A 13 -29.66 -27.22 20.16
CA ARG A 13 -28.80 -27.27 18.95
C ARG A 13 -29.28 -26.32 17.86
N GLY A 14 -30.59 -26.19 17.66
CA GLY A 14 -31.18 -25.25 16.72
C GLY A 14 -30.90 -23.79 17.08
N ALA A 15 -30.98 -23.41 18.35
CA ALA A 15 -30.68 -22.07 18.83
C ALA A 15 -29.20 -21.69 18.59
N VAL A 16 -28.29 -22.61 18.89
CA VAL A 16 -26.84 -22.41 18.62
C VAL A 16 -26.53 -22.23 17.15
N LEU A 17 -27.21 -22.95 16.26
CA LEU A 17 -27.03 -22.81 14.80
C LEU A 17 -27.46 -21.42 14.31
N VAL A 18 -28.57 -20.88 14.84
CA VAL A 18 -29.04 -19.53 14.50
C VAL A 18 -28.08 -18.48 15.03
N GLU A 19 -27.57 -18.64 16.23
CA GLU A 19 -26.55 -17.75 16.80
C GLU A 19 -25.27 -17.73 15.95
N MET A 20 -24.77 -18.92 15.58
CA MET A 20 -23.62 -19.05 14.69
C MET A 20 -23.87 -18.45 13.30
N ALA A 21 -25.07 -18.61 12.76
CA ALA A 21 -25.41 -18.03 11.45
C ALA A 21 -25.40 -16.50 11.47
N LEU A 22 -25.70 -15.87 12.60
CA LEU A 22 -25.64 -14.41 12.77
C LEU A 22 -24.22 -13.90 13.05
N VAL A 23 -23.41 -14.65 13.80
CA VAL A 23 -22.06 -14.22 14.21
C VAL A 23 -21.04 -14.47 13.10
N THR A 24 -21.17 -15.58 12.35
CA THR A 24 -20.20 -15.97 11.32
C THR A 24 -19.95 -14.89 10.26
N PRO A 25 -20.95 -14.21 9.68
CA PRO A 25 -20.70 -13.15 8.69
C PRO A 25 -19.88 -11.99 9.27
N ILE A 26 -20.12 -11.62 10.52
CA ILE A 26 -19.40 -10.55 11.21
C ILE A 26 -17.93 -10.93 11.41
N LEU A 27 -17.68 -12.16 11.86
CA LEU A 27 -16.31 -12.68 12.02
C LEU A 27 -15.56 -12.76 10.69
N LEU A 28 -16.23 -13.16 9.61
CA LEU A 28 -15.62 -13.22 8.27
C LEU A 28 -15.23 -11.81 7.79
N VAL A 29 -16.10 -10.81 7.95
CA VAL A 29 -15.77 -9.42 7.59
C VAL A 29 -14.57 -8.92 8.39
N LEU A 30 -14.54 -9.18 9.69
CA LEU A 30 -13.43 -8.78 10.56
C LEU A 30 -12.11 -9.45 10.15
N LEU A 31 -12.15 -10.73 9.79
CA LEU A 31 -10.98 -11.46 9.30
C LEU A 31 -10.49 -10.86 7.97
N LEU A 32 -11.39 -10.56 7.03
CA LEU A 32 -11.01 -9.95 5.75
C LEU A 32 -10.40 -8.55 5.94
N VAL A 33 -10.96 -7.73 6.83
CA VAL A 33 -10.42 -6.39 7.14
C VAL A 33 -9.03 -6.49 7.76
N THR A 34 -8.79 -7.43 8.67
CA THR A 34 -7.45 -7.62 9.25
C THR A 34 -6.43 -8.12 8.24
N ALA A 35 -6.82 -9.00 7.33
CA ALA A 35 -5.96 -9.46 6.24
C ALA A 35 -5.59 -8.32 5.28
N ASP A 36 -6.56 -7.49 4.92
CA ASP A 36 -6.35 -6.32 4.05
C ASP A 36 -5.41 -5.29 4.69
N LEU A 37 -5.59 -5.02 5.98
CA LEU A 37 -4.71 -4.13 6.74
C LEU A 37 -3.27 -4.66 6.79
N SER A 38 -3.08 -5.96 7.03
CA SER A 38 -1.76 -6.59 7.05
C SER A 38 -1.05 -6.45 5.71
N ARG A 39 -1.76 -6.65 4.61
CA ARG A 39 -1.24 -6.42 3.26
C ARG A 39 -0.83 -4.97 3.05
N ALA A 40 -1.68 -4.02 3.47
CA ALA A 40 -1.39 -2.59 3.38
C ALA A 40 -0.09 -2.21 4.09
N PHE A 41 0.17 -2.77 5.27
CA PHE A 41 1.42 -2.56 6.00
C PHE A 41 2.65 -3.10 5.26
N ILE A 42 2.56 -4.29 4.68
CA ILE A 42 3.66 -4.89 3.93
C ILE A 42 3.98 -4.03 2.70
N GLU A 43 2.98 -3.63 1.93
CA GLU A 43 3.13 -2.79 0.75
C GLU A 43 3.71 -1.42 1.11
N HIS A 44 3.21 -0.76 2.15
CA HIS A 44 3.73 0.51 2.64
C HIS A 44 5.21 0.42 3.07
N ASN A 45 5.58 -0.62 3.81
CA ASN A 45 6.97 -0.86 4.20
C ASN A 45 7.88 -1.07 2.98
N THR A 46 7.41 -1.81 1.98
CA THR A 46 8.15 -2.07 0.74
C THR A 46 8.38 -0.78 -0.03
N VAL A 47 7.33 0.03 -0.22
CA VAL A 47 7.44 1.34 -0.89
C VAL A 47 8.35 2.29 -0.12
N THR A 48 8.24 2.34 1.20
CA THR A 48 9.11 3.19 2.04
C THR A 48 10.58 2.82 1.89
N LYS A 49 10.91 1.52 1.86
CA LYS A 49 12.28 1.05 1.61
C LYS A 49 12.76 1.43 0.21
N ALA A 50 11.92 1.27 -0.81
CA ALA A 50 12.23 1.63 -2.18
C ALA A 50 12.47 3.14 -2.33
N VAL A 51 11.63 3.98 -1.74
CA VAL A 51 11.81 5.44 -1.73
C VAL A 51 13.10 5.85 -1.03
N ARG A 52 13.47 5.19 0.08
CA ARG A 52 14.78 5.43 0.73
C ARG A 52 15.95 5.07 -0.16
N ASN A 53 15.87 3.95 -0.90
CA ASN A 53 16.91 3.55 -1.84
C ASN A 53 17.01 4.56 -2.99
N GLY A 54 15.88 5.00 -3.54
CA GLY A 54 15.83 6.05 -4.56
C GLY A 54 16.41 7.38 -4.07
N ALA A 55 16.07 7.78 -2.83
CA ALA A 55 16.59 9.00 -2.24
C ALA A 55 18.12 8.94 -2.06
N ARG A 56 18.66 7.79 -1.62
CA ARG A 56 20.11 7.59 -1.55
C ARG A 56 20.78 7.66 -2.91
N TYR A 57 20.15 7.04 -3.91
CA TYR A 57 20.69 7.04 -5.27
C TYR A 57 20.76 8.45 -5.85
N VAL A 58 19.67 9.20 -5.78
CA VAL A 58 19.65 10.57 -6.28
C VAL A 58 20.59 11.48 -5.48
N ALA A 59 20.65 11.35 -4.15
CA ALA A 59 21.54 12.14 -3.31
C ALA A 59 23.03 11.91 -3.65
N ALA A 60 23.42 10.69 -3.98
CA ALA A 60 24.78 10.33 -4.33
C ALA A 60 25.19 10.74 -5.75
N ASN A 61 24.23 10.97 -6.66
CA ASN A 61 24.48 11.27 -8.07
C ASN A 61 24.01 12.68 -8.48
N ALA A 62 23.53 13.49 -7.56
CA ALA A 62 22.96 14.80 -7.86
C ALA A 62 23.99 15.91 -8.05
N PHE A 63 25.25 15.72 -7.60
CA PHE A 63 26.31 16.71 -7.83
C PHE A 63 26.87 16.59 -9.24
N GLU A 64 26.86 17.69 -9.96
CA GLU A 64 27.43 17.79 -11.30
C GLU A 64 28.92 18.14 -11.23
N GLY A 65 29.78 17.11 -11.31
CA GLY A 65 31.22 17.26 -11.35
C GLY A 65 31.81 17.95 -10.13
N THR A 66 32.69 18.96 -10.35
CA THR A 66 33.36 19.74 -9.30
C THR A 66 32.67 21.07 -8.94
N THR A 67 31.52 21.36 -9.52
CA THR A 67 30.83 22.65 -9.38
C THR A 67 30.15 22.83 -8.03
N GLY A 68 29.89 21.75 -7.29
CA GLY A 68 29.17 21.77 -6.03
C GLY A 68 27.68 22.18 -6.17
N LEU A 69 27.18 22.24 -7.42
CA LEU A 69 25.77 22.51 -7.67
C LEU A 69 24.98 21.20 -7.76
N VAL A 70 23.88 21.18 -7.04
CA VAL A 70 22.94 20.06 -7.11
C VAL A 70 22.10 20.19 -8.38
N ASN A 71 22.19 19.22 -9.26
CA ASN A 71 21.41 19.15 -10.49
C ASN A 71 20.71 17.78 -10.59
N VAL A 72 19.39 17.78 -10.54
CA VAL A 72 18.57 16.59 -10.77
C VAL A 72 18.07 16.62 -12.21
N ASP A 73 18.90 16.12 -13.12
CA ASP A 73 18.57 16.08 -14.55
C ASP A 73 17.44 15.07 -14.84
N ALA A 74 16.96 15.07 -16.09
CA ALA A 74 15.88 14.18 -16.50
C ALA A 74 16.28 12.70 -16.46
N THR A 75 17.55 12.38 -16.73
CA THR A 75 18.09 11.01 -16.73
C THR A 75 18.12 10.47 -15.31
N LEU A 76 18.74 11.21 -14.39
CA LEU A 76 18.82 10.85 -12.97
C LEU A 76 17.43 10.69 -12.34
N ARG A 77 16.48 11.55 -12.72
CA ARG A 77 15.09 11.45 -12.29
C ARG A 77 14.44 10.16 -12.78
N THR A 78 14.60 9.82 -14.05
CA THR A 78 14.05 8.58 -14.62
C THR A 78 14.66 7.34 -13.99
N GLU A 79 15.99 7.32 -13.81
CA GLU A 79 16.71 6.22 -13.15
C GLU A 79 16.24 6.03 -11.71
N THR A 80 16.06 7.14 -10.98
CA THR A 80 15.53 7.11 -9.60
C THR A 80 14.10 6.58 -9.58
N GLN A 81 13.24 7.02 -10.50
CA GLN A 81 11.86 6.49 -10.61
C GLN A 81 11.87 5.00 -10.92
N ASN A 82 12.71 4.55 -11.86
CA ASN A 82 12.86 3.14 -12.19
C ASN A 82 13.33 2.32 -10.97
N LEU A 83 14.32 2.83 -10.24
CA LEU A 83 14.83 2.18 -9.04
C LEU A 83 13.74 2.03 -7.96
N VAL A 84 12.89 3.04 -7.79
CA VAL A 84 11.79 2.99 -6.81
C VAL A 84 10.69 2.03 -7.27
N VAL A 85 10.35 1.99 -8.56
CA VAL A 85 9.24 1.18 -9.08
C VAL A 85 9.66 -0.27 -9.32
N TYR A 86 10.84 -0.50 -9.88
CA TYR A 86 11.29 -1.82 -10.36
C TYR A 86 12.47 -2.40 -9.56
N GLY A 87 13.07 -1.61 -8.66
CA GLY A 87 14.28 -2.04 -7.93
C GLY A 87 15.56 -2.01 -8.76
N SER A 88 15.54 -1.44 -9.97
CA SER A 88 16.68 -1.31 -10.89
C SER A 88 16.61 0.03 -11.60
N THR A 89 17.76 0.66 -11.85
CA THR A 89 17.85 1.92 -12.64
C THR A 89 17.52 1.71 -14.11
N THR A 90 17.85 0.52 -14.65
CA THR A 90 17.60 0.09 -16.02
C THR A 90 16.80 -1.21 -16.02
N PRO A 91 15.48 -1.15 -15.79
CA PRO A 91 14.67 -2.36 -15.75
C PRO A 91 14.61 -3.03 -17.13
N PRO A 92 14.66 -4.37 -17.20
CA PRO A 92 14.46 -5.09 -18.46
C PRO A 92 13.04 -4.87 -18.98
N GLY A 93 12.83 -5.00 -20.30
CA GLY A 93 11.50 -4.92 -20.89
C GLY A 93 10.53 -5.92 -20.27
N GLY A 94 9.37 -5.45 -19.82
CA GLY A 94 8.37 -6.29 -19.13
C GLY A 94 8.59 -6.47 -17.62
N ALA A 95 9.50 -5.71 -16.99
CA ALA A 95 9.70 -5.76 -15.55
C ALA A 95 8.42 -5.45 -14.80
N SER A 96 8.12 -6.25 -13.79
CA SER A 96 6.97 -6.02 -12.89
C SER A 96 7.36 -5.04 -11.78
N PRO A 97 6.46 -4.12 -11.40
CA PRO A 97 6.70 -3.22 -10.28
C PRO A 97 6.80 -4.01 -8.96
N ILE A 98 7.60 -3.49 -8.01
CA ILE A 98 7.81 -4.12 -6.68
C ILE A 98 6.53 -4.21 -5.85
N VAL A 99 5.58 -3.30 -6.11
CA VAL A 99 4.25 -3.31 -5.53
C VAL A 99 3.21 -3.17 -6.65
N PRO A 100 2.17 -4.00 -6.67
CA PRO A 100 1.11 -3.92 -7.67
C PRO A 100 0.46 -2.53 -7.72
N GLY A 101 0.31 -1.95 -8.91
CA GLY A 101 -0.28 -0.64 -9.10
C GLY A 101 0.66 0.56 -8.90
N LEU A 102 1.93 0.34 -8.51
CA LEU A 102 2.94 1.38 -8.48
C LEU A 102 3.45 1.65 -9.90
N THR A 103 3.41 2.91 -10.33
CA THR A 103 3.86 3.35 -11.66
C THR A 103 4.88 4.49 -11.54
N LEU A 104 5.62 4.77 -12.61
CA LEU A 104 6.59 5.88 -12.63
C LEU A 104 5.93 7.23 -12.35
N ALA A 105 4.69 7.43 -12.80
CA ALA A 105 3.92 8.65 -12.56
C ALA A 105 3.59 8.88 -11.07
N ASN A 106 3.62 7.82 -10.26
CA ASN A 106 3.39 7.91 -8.82
C ASN A 106 4.62 8.40 -8.04
N ILE A 107 5.79 8.48 -8.70
CA ILE A 107 7.04 8.86 -8.06
C ILE A 107 7.41 10.29 -8.45
N THR A 108 7.62 11.12 -7.44
CA THR A 108 8.05 12.51 -7.62
C THR A 108 9.44 12.69 -7.01
N VAL A 109 10.38 13.22 -7.78
CA VAL A 109 11.73 13.58 -7.35
C VAL A 109 11.89 15.08 -7.51
N VAL A 110 12.12 15.79 -6.41
CA VAL A 110 12.19 17.26 -6.39
C VAL A 110 13.38 17.72 -5.56
N GLN A 111 14.17 18.63 -6.08
CA GLN A 111 15.13 19.41 -5.30
C GLN A 111 14.38 20.48 -4.54
N ILE A 112 14.66 20.65 -3.26
CA ILE A 112 14.06 21.71 -2.45
C ILE A 112 14.80 23.01 -2.73
N ALA A 113 14.07 24.00 -3.25
CA ALA A 113 14.66 25.28 -3.63
C ALA A 113 15.39 25.97 -2.46
N GLY A 114 16.60 26.43 -2.70
CA GLY A 114 17.44 27.10 -1.70
C GLY A 114 18.18 26.19 -0.73
N THR A 115 18.11 24.89 -0.91
CA THR A 115 18.86 23.89 -0.14
C THR A 115 19.46 22.84 -1.04
N ASP A 116 20.42 22.06 -0.52
CA ASP A 116 20.97 20.89 -1.21
C ASP A 116 20.15 19.64 -0.94
N ASP A 117 18.93 19.79 -0.44
CA ASP A 117 18.07 18.67 -0.08
C ASP A 117 17.23 18.22 -1.28
N ILE A 118 17.10 16.92 -1.42
CA ILE A 118 16.30 16.29 -2.44
C ILE A 118 15.20 15.46 -1.78
N ALA A 119 13.97 15.70 -2.17
CA ALA A 119 12.80 14.96 -1.70
C ALA A 119 12.36 13.94 -2.76
N VAL A 120 12.27 12.68 -2.38
CA VAL A 120 11.66 11.62 -3.18
C VAL A 120 10.38 11.20 -2.51
N SER A 121 9.27 11.24 -3.24
CA SER A 121 7.96 10.84 -2.73
C SER A 121 7.27 9.87 -3.68
N ALA A 122 6.62 8.88 -3.09
CA ALA A 122 5.74 7.94 -3.78
C ALA A 122 4.33 8.12 -3.25
N THR A 123 3.36 8.24 -4.17
CA THR A 123 1.94 8.33 -3.84
C THR A 123 1.19 7.32 -4.69
N TYR A 124 0.59 6.31 -4.08
CA TYR A 124 -0.11 5.27 -4.82
C TYR A 124 -1.39 4.84 -4.12
N ALA A 125 -2.36 4.38 -4.92
CA ALA A 125 -3.62 3.86 -4.42
C ALA A 125 -3.45 2.38 -4.06
N LEU A 126 -3.80 2.03 -2.83
CA LEU A 126 -3.80 0.65 -2.37
C LEU A 126 -4.99 -0.10 -2.96
N GLY A 127 -4.74 -1.19 -3.67
CA GLY A 127 -5.78 -2.11 -4.09
C GLY A 127 -6.19 -3.02 -2.92
N GLY A 128 -7.34 -2.76 -2.29
CA GLY A 128 -7.86 -3.62 -1.24
C GLY A 128 -8.28 -5.01 -1.75
N LEU A 129 -8.24 -6.02 -0.88
CA LEU A 129 -8.71 -7.37 -1.16
C LEU A 129 -10.22 -7.39 -1.47
N LEU A 130 -10.95 -6.48 -0.82
CA LEU A 130 -12.39 -6.28 -0.97
C LEU A 130 -12.73 -5.31 -2.13
N GLY A 131 -11.72 -4.88 -2.91
CA GLY A 131 -11.88 -3.90 -3.96
C GLY A 131 -12.00 -2.45 -3.44
N PRO A 132 -12.19 -1.47 -4.36
CA PRO A 132 -12.29 -0.06 -3.99
C PRO A 132 -13.58 0.29 -3.24
N VAL A 133 -14.51 -0.64 -3.18
CA VAL A 133 -15.84 -0.44 -2.58
C VAL A 133 -16.13 -1.59 -1.63
N LEU A 134 -16.26 -1.30 -0.37
CA LEU A 134 -16.83 -2.27 0.58
C LEU A 134 -18.32 -2.43 0.24
N PRO A 135 -18.81 -3.64 -0.03
CA PRO A 135 -20.24 -3.86 -0.30
C PRO A 135 -21.07 -3.79 0.99
N ILE A 136 -20.82 -2.78 1.82
CA ILE A 136 -21.57 -2.56 3.06
C ILE A 136 -22.74 -1.64 2.75
N ASN A 137 -23.62 -2.09 1.88
CA ASN A 137 -24.90 -1.44 1.64
C ASN A 137 -25.98 -2.04 2.56
N PHE A 138 -25.77 -1.98 3.88
CA PHE A 138 -26.77 -2.52 4.79
C PHE A 138 -28.02 -1.64 4.93
N TYR A 139 -28.01 -0.35 4.56
CA TYR A 139 -29.18 0.49 4.81
C TYR A 139 -29.42 1.72 3.91
N SER A 140 -28.43 2.26 3.20
CA SER A 140 -28.63 3.60 2.59
C SER A 140 -28.21 3.77 1.13
N GLY A 141 -27.88 2.71 0.42
CA GLY A 141 -27.47 2.81 -1.00
C GLY A 141 -26.14 3.57 -1.26
N ASN A 142 -25.48 4.06 -0.23
CA ASN A 142 -24.20 4.74 -0.34
C ASN A 142 -23.05 3.73 -0.27
N THR A 143 -22.24 3.69 -1.31
CA THR A 143 -21.01 2.92 -1.34
C THR A 143 -19.93 3.64 -0.53
N ILE A 144 -19.34 2.97 0.46
CA ILE A 144 -18.17 3.49 1.17
C ILE A 144 -16.96 3.18 0.30
N SER A 145 -16.31 4.23 -0.22
CA SER A 145 -15.04 4.07 -0.93
C SER A 145 -13.95 3.64 0.06
N ALA A 146 -13.42 2.43 -0.14
CA ALA A 146 -12.28 1.92 0.60
C ALA A 146 -10.94 2.26 -0.08
N ALA A 147 -10.96 3.13 -1.08
CA ALA A 147 -9.74 3.59 -1.75
C ALA A 147 -8.84 4.30 -0.74
N ARG A 148 -7.69 3.69 -0.45
CA ARG A 148 -6.67 4.23 0.44
C ARG A 148 -5.49 4.67 -0.38
N THR A 149 -5.13 5.95 -0.26
CA THR A 149 -3.91 6.48 -0.86
C THR A 149 -2.81 6.44 0.18
N LEU A 150 -1.74 5.73 -0.13
CA LEU A 150 -0.54 5.70 0.69
C LEU A 150 0.50 6.65 0.13
N ARG A 151 1.17 7.37 1.02
CA ARG A 151 2.25 8.28 0.68
C ARG A 151 3.49 7.96 1.51
N ALA A 152 4.62 7.80 0.82
CA ALA A 152 5.94 7.70 1.44
C ALA A 152 6.79 8.85 0.91
N THR A 153 7.43 9.61 1.81
CA THR A 153 8.32 10.71 1.43
C THR A 153 9.60 10.61 2.24
N VAL A 154 10.73 10.75 1.56
CA VAL A 154 12.06 10.77 2.18
C VAL A 154 12.83 11.96 1.61
N THR A 155 13.41 12.76 2.49
CA THR A 155 14.29 13.86 2.14
C THR A 155 15.71 13.51 2.55
N MET A 156 16.67 13.72 1.65
CA MET A 156 18.10 13.52 1.89
C MET A 156 18.87 14.68 1.31
N ARG A 157 19.95 15.03 1.98
CA ARG A 157 20.91 16.00 1.45
C ARG A 157 21.77 15.37 0.37
N ALA A 158 22.03 16.09 -0.71
CA ALA A 158 22.99 15.68 -1.72
C ALA A 158 24.40 15.54 -1.10
N LEU A 159 25.13 14.54 -1.53
CA LEU A 159 26.43 14.17 -0.95
C LEU A 159 27.57 14.44 -1.97
#